data_aab57b19142ef1ce8c8f0f8463134780
#
_entry.id   aab57b19142ef1ce8c8f0f8463134780
#
_cell.length_a   1.000
_cell.length_b   1.000
_cell.length_c   1.000
_cell.angle_alpha   90.00
_cell.angle_beta   90.00
_cell.angle_gamma   90.00
#
_symmetry.space_group_name_H-M   'P 1'
#
loop_
_entity.id
_entity.type
_entity.pdbx_description
1 polymer ?
#
loop_
_entity_poly.entity_id
_entity_poly.type
_entity_poly.pdbx_seq_one_letter_code
_entity_poly.pdbx_strand_id
1 'polypeptide(L)'
;MANRTPNAILNKRGSERARKDEPESREGEVMPTMVLGAEGQRAFARLSIELDGIGVLKPAFAEMITLAADALGDIEIASADLRERGHISVTERGETKNPSWTIKTSAQSIAFRYLSALGLSPTAIGKLTGAKKEEINEFDTDD
;
A
#
# COMPACT_ATOMS: atom_id res chain seq x y z
N MET A 1 -14.03 13.30 -4.71
CA MET A 1 -12.92 13.61 -5.62
C MET A 1 -12.23 12.31 -6.00
N ALA A 2 -11.92 12.10 -7.27
CA ALA A 2 -11.15 10.93 -7.67
C ALA A 2 -9.72 11.02 -7.10
N ASN A 3 -9.26 9.95 -6.42
CA ASN A 3 -7.89 9.84 -5.96
C ASN A 3 -6.95 9.82 -7.18
N ARG A 4 -6.19 10.87 -7.36
CA ARG A 4 -5.23 10.98 -8.46
C ARG A 4 -3.92 10.31 -8.07
N THR A 5 -3.44 9.42 -8.92
CA THR A 5 -2.12 8.81 -8.72
C THR A 5 -1.03 9.86 -8.85
N PRO A 6 -0.13 10.00 -7.86
CA PRO A 6 0.99 10.94 -7.94
C PRO A 6 1.90 10.72 -9.15
N ASN A 7 2.50 11.80 -9.67
CA ASN A 7 3.39 11.74 -10.84
C ASN A 7 4.58 10.81 -10.64
N ALA A 8 5.14 10.73 -9.43
CA ALA A 8 6.24 9.81 -9.12
C ALA A 8 5.89 8.35 -9.45
N ILE A 9 4.64 7.95 -9.16
CA ILE A 9 4.12 6.62 -9.48
C ILE A 9 3.81 6.50 -10.98
N LEU A 10 3.23 7.53 -11.58
CA LEU A 10 2.92 7.56 -13.02
C LEU A 10 4.19 7.50 -13.88
N ASN A 11 5.21 8.28 -13.52
CA ASN A 11 6.51 8.27 -14.21
C ASN A 11 7.19 6.90 -14.11
N LYS A 12 7.15 6.25 -12.93
CA LYS A 12 7.68 4.90 -12.76
C LYS A 12 6.94 3.84 -13.58
N ARG A 13 5.68 4.09 -13.92
CA ARG A 13 4.85 3.22 -14.76
C ARG A 13 4.98 3.52 -16.26
N GLY A 14 5.83 4.47 -16.65
CA GLY A 14 5.92 4.92 -18.04
C GLY A 14 4.64 5.56 -18.57
N SER A 15 3.86 6.21 -17.70
CA SER A 15 2.58 6.81 -18.08
C SER A 15 2.78 8.20 -18.67
N GLU A 16 2.27 8.45 -19.86
CA GLU A 16 2.21 9.79 -20.48
C GLU A 16 1.28 10.76 -19.73
N ARG A 17 0.50 10.28 -18.76
CA ARG A 17 -0.42 11.10 -17.96
C ARG A 17 0.27 11.86 -16.82
N ALA A 18 1.59 11.71 -16.66
CA ALA A 18 2.34 12.49 -15.70
C ALA A 18 2.19 13.99 -16.00
N ARG A 19 1.91 14.78 -14.97
CA ARG A 19 1.66 16.22 -15.12
C ARG A 19 2.95 16.98 -14.87
N LYS A 20 3.13 18.02 -15.68
CA LYS A 20 4.28 18.93 -15.54
C LYS A 20 4.14 19.91 -14.37
N ASP A 21 2.93 20.07 -13.84
CA ASP A 21 2.56 21.06 -12.82
C ASP A 21 2.37 20.45 -11.41
N GLU A 22 2.69 19.17 -11.22
CA GLU A 22 2.67 18.58 -9.89
C GLU A 22 3.89 19.07 -9.09
N PRO A 23 3.69 19.60 -7.89
CA PRO A 23 4.79 20.05 -7.05
C PRO A 23 5.77 18.90 -6.77
N GLU A 24 7.06 19.21 -6.81
CA GLU A 24 8.11 18.25 -6.49
C GLU A 24 7.91 17.70 -5.06
N SER A 25 8.07 16.40 -4.92
CA SER A 25 7.98 15.78 -3.60
C SER A 25 9.15 16.25 -2.72
N ARG A 26 8.82 16.59 -1.47
CA ARG A 26 9.83 16.99 -0.49
C ARG A 26 10.86 15.88 -0.31
N GLU A 27 12.13 16.25 -0.24
CA GLU A 27 13.19 15.34 0.18
C GLU A 27 13.24 15.29 1.70
N GLY A 28 13.51 14.12 2.27
CA GLY A 28 13.64 13.92 3.70
C GLY A 28 13.33 12.50 4.13
N GLU A 29 13.53 12.25 5.40
CA GLU A 29 13.18 10.96 6.02
C GLU A 29 11.66 10.79 6.08
N VAL A 30 11.21 9.60 5.73
CA VAL A 30 9.78 9.25 5.79
C VAL A 30 9.47 8.64 7.15
N MET A 31 8.62 9.32 7.90
CA MET A 31 8.20 8.89 9.25
C MET A 31 6.67 8.75 9.30
N PRO A 32 6.14 7.90 10.20
CA PRO A 32 4.71 7.81 10.43
C PRO A 32 4.12 9.18 10.81
N THR A 33 2.97 9.51 10.25
CA THR A 33 2.25 10.77 10.52
C THR A 33 1.37 10.70 11.76
N MET A 34 1.16 9.50 12.30
CA MET A 34 0.44 9.25 13.54
C MET A 34 1.10 8.13 14.35
N VAL A 35 0.70 7.98 15.60
CA VAL A 35 1.17 6.90 16.47
C VAL A 35 0.58 5.57 15.99
N LEU A 36 1.45 4.62 15.65
CA LEU A 36 1.08 3.27 15.25
C LEU A 36 1.29 2.29 16.39
N GLY A 37 0.44 1.26 16.49
CA GLY A 37 0.70 0.10 17.34
C GLY A 37 1.92 -0.70 16.86
N ALA A 38 2.36 -1.69 17.64
CA ALA A 38 3.56 -2.48 17.30
C ALA A 38 3.46 -3.16 15.93
N GLU A 39 2.31 -3.70 15.59
CA GLU A 39 2.02 -4.36 14.30
C GLU A 39 2.06 -3.36 13.15
N GLY A 40 1.46 -2.18 13.34
CA GLY A 40 1.48 -1.08 12.38
C GLY A 40 2.90 -0.53 12.15
N GLN A 41 3.71 -0.43 13.19
CA GLN A 41 5.11 0.00 13.08
C GLN A 41 5.93 -0.99 12.23
N ARG A 42 5.76 -2.30 12.46
CA ARG A 42 6.41 -3.34 11.63
C ARG A 42 5.96 -3.26 10.17
N ALA A 43 4.66 -3.05 9.95
CA ALA A 43 4.12 -2.87 8.61
C ALA A 43 4.68 -1.62 7.92
N PHE A 44 4.78 -0.51 8.64
CA PHE A 44 5.35 0.74 8.12
C PHE A 44 6.82 0.55 7.69
N ALA A 45 7.63 -0.08 8.53
CA ALA A 45 9.03 -0.36 8.22
C ALA A 45 9.17 -1.24 6.95
N ARG A 46 8.36 -2.29 6.84
CA ARG A 46 8.35 -3.18 5.67
C ARG A 46 7.93 -2.44 4.40
N LEU A 47 6.85 -1.66 4.45
CA LEU A 47 6.39 -0.86 3.31
C LEU A 47 7.43 0.17 2.87
N SER A 48 8.11 0.80 3.82
CA SER A 48 9.15 1.78 3.52
C SER A 48 10.31 1.15 2.75
N ILE A 49 10.73 -0.06 3.13
CA ILE A 49 11.79 -0.81 2.42
C ILE A 49 11.35 -1.14 0.98
N GLU A 50 10.11 -1.62 0.80
CA GLU A 50 9.59 -1.98 -0.51
C GLU A 50 9.42 -0.75 -1.43
N LEU A 51 8.90 0.35 -0.88
CA LEU A 51 8.72 1.60 -1.63
C LEU A 51 10.06 2.26 -1.99
N ASP A 52 11.06 2.16 -1.11
CA ASP A 52 12.42 2.60 -1.41
C ASP A 52 13.02 1.77 -2.56
N GLY A 53 12.84 0.46 -2.51
CA GLY A 53 13.31 -0.45 -3.56
C GLY A 53 12.76 -0.14 -4.95
N ILE A 54 11.54 0.37 -5.05
CA ILE A 54 10.94 0.84 -6.33
C ILE A 54 11.14 2.35 -6.57
N GLY A 55 11.83 3.04 -5.67
CA GLY A 55 12.16 4.48 -5.78
C GLY A 55 10.95 5.41 -5.63
N VAL A 56 9.95 5.00 -4.87
CA VAL A 56 8.70 5.77 -4.64
C VAL A 56 8.59 6.26 -3.19
N LEU A 57 9.55 5.92 -2.32
CA LEU A 57 9.55 6.36 -0.93
C LEU A 57 9.83 7.86 -0.85
N LYS A 58 8.81 8.66 -0.57
CA LYS A 58 8.87 10.12 -0.46
C LYS A 58 8.09 10.60 0.76
N PRO A 59 8.55 11.68 1.44
CA PRO A 59 7.79 12.28 2.55
C PRO A 59 6.36 12.69 2.19
N ALA A 60 6.12 13.05 0.93
CA ALA A 60 4.79 13.39 0.43
C ALA A 60 3.78 12.22 0.51
N PHE A 61 4.27 10.98 0.60
CA PHE A 61 3.43 9.78 0.72
C PHE A 61 3.36 9.24 2.15
N ALA A 62 3.98 9.91 3.12
CA ALA A 62 4.05 9.45 4.51
C ALA A 62 2.66 9.17 5.10
N GLU A 63 1.67 10.03 4.84
CA GLU A 63 0.29 9.85 5.28
C GLU A 63 -0.31 8.55 4.71
N MET A 64 -0.17 8.36 3.41
CA MET A 64 -0.71 7.18 2.73
C MET A 64 -0.04 5.89 3.19
N ILE A 65 1.27 5.92 3.41
CA ILE A 65 2.05 4.80 3.94
C ILE A 65 1.60 4.48 5.38
N THR A 66 1.40 5.52 6.19
CA THR A 66 0.94 5.38 7.58
C THR A 66 -0.45 4.73 7.65
N LEU A 67 -1.40 5.19 6.84
CA LEU A 67 -2.75 4.62 6.79
C LEU A 67 -2.76 3.18 6.27
N ALA A 68 -1.90 2.85 5.31
CA ALA A 68 -1.72 1.47 4.85
C ALA A 68 -1.13 0.58 5.96
N ALA A 69 -0.15 1.08 6.68
CA ALA A 69 0.51 0.36 7.78
C ALA A 69 -0.43 0.12 8.96
N ASP A 70 -1.26 1.09 9.30
CA ASP A 70 -2.29 0.98 10.33
C ASP A 70 -3.31 -0.11 9.98
N ALA A 71 -3.83 -0.09 8.76
CA ALA A 71 -4.75 -1.11 8.28
C ALA A 71 -4.11 -2.52 8.26
N LEU A 72 -2.83 -2.64 7.89
CA LEU A 72 -2.11 -3.92 7.94
C LEU A 72 -1.91 -4.40 9.37
N GLY A 73 -1.68 -3.49 10.31
CA GLY A 73 -1.63 -3.80 11.75
C GLY A 73 -2.95 -4.35 12.26
N ASP A 74 -4.06 -3.73 11.91
CA ASP A 74 -5.41 -4.19 12.26
C ASP A 74 -5.71 -5.59 11.71
N ILE A 75 -5.28 -5.88 10.48
CA ILE A 75 -5.42 -7.22 9.87
C ILE A 75 -4.64 -8.26 10.69
N GLU A 76 -3.43 -7.94 11.13
CA GLU A 76 -2.60 -8.84 11.91
C GLU A 76 -3.24 -9.14 13.27
N ILE A 77 -3.68 -8.11 13.99
CA ILE A 77 -4.37 -8.24 15.28
C ILE A 77 -5.66 -9.03 15.16
N ALA A 78 -6.51 -8.69 14.21
CA ALA A 78 -7.78 -9.37 14.00
C ALA A 78 -7.58 -10.83 13.56
N SER A 79 -6.56 -11.10 12.74
CA SER A 79 -6.22 -12.46 12.33
C SER A 79 -5.71 -13.33 13.48
N ALA A 80 -4.94 -12.75 14.41
CA ALA A 80 -4.49 -13.44 15.62
C ALA A 80 -5.69 -13.81 16.52
N ASP A 81 -6.60 -12.87 16.71
CA ASP A 81 -7.81 -13.10 17.49
C ASP A 81 -8.70 -14.18 16.88
N LEU A 82 -8.89 -14.18 15.57
CA LEU A 82 -9.65 -15.20 14.86
C LEU A 82 -9.01 -16.61 14.94
N ARG A 83 -7.68 -16.67 14.99
CA ARG A 83 -6.97 -17.95 15.20
C ARG A 83 -7.14 -18.49 16.61
N GLU A 84 -7.17 -17.60 17.61
CA GLU A 84 -7.32 -17.97 19.01
C GLU A 84 -8.76 -18.28 19.38
N ARG A 85 -9.71 -17.40 19.04
CA ARG A 85 -11.10 -17.47 19.44
C ARG A 85 -12.04 -18.09 18.40
N GLY A 86 -11.57 -18.26 17.16
CA GLY A 86 -12.39 -18.75 16.05
C GLY A 86 -13.31 -17.67 15.44
N HIS A 87 -13.98 -18.04 14.35
CA HIS A 87 -14.84 -17.15 13.58
C HIS A 87 -16.25 -17.01 14.17
N ILE A 88 -16.63 -17.92 15.04
CA ILE A 88 -17.93 -17.96 15.71
C ILE A 88 -17.71 -17.93 17.22
N SER A 89 -18.41 -17.04 17.89
CA SER A 89 -18.45 -16.96 19.35
C SER A 89 -19.78 -17.51 19.84
N VAL A 90 -19.74 -18.42 20.81
CA VAL A 90 -20.93 -18.95 21.48
C VAL A 90 -21.22 -18.10 22.70
N THR A 91 -22.41 -17.52 22.75
CA THR A 91 -22.88 -16.71 23.89
C THR A 91 -24.15 -17.33 24.47
N GLU A 92 -24.61 -16.88 25.62
CA GLU A 92 -25.89 -17.30 26.23
C GLU A 92 -27.11 -17.07 25.30
N ARG A 93 -26.96 -16.16 24.33
CA ARG A 93 -28.01 -15.82 23.34
C ARG A 93 -27.88 -16.61 22.03
N GLY A 94 -26.91 -17.53 21.95
CA GLY A 94 -26.65 -18.34 20.78
C GLY A 94 -25.30 -18.02 20.11
N GLU A 95 -25.11 -18.52 18.92
CA GLU A 95 -23.91 -18.32 18.11
C GLU A 95 -23.91 -16.95 17.47
N THR A 96 -22.79 -16.25 17.59
CA THR A 96 -22.56 -14.93 16.96
C THR A 96 -21.23 -14.93 16.20
N LYS A 97 -21.18 -14.13 15.13
CA LYS A 97 -19.96 -13.94 14.37
C LYS A 97 -18.94 -13.15 15.22
N ASN A 98 -17.69 -13.61 15.24
CA ASN A 98 -16.62 -12.89 15.93
C ASN A 98 -16.44 -11.49 15.29
N PRO A 99 -16.51 -10.39 16.06
CA PRO A 99 -16.34 -9.03 15.54
C PRO A 99 -15.02 -8.81 14.80
N SER A 100 -13.96 -9.53 15.17
CA SER A 100 -12.66 -9.45 14.51
C SER A 100 -12.71 -9.83 13.02
N TRP A 101 -13.68 -10.61 12.59
CA TRP A 101 -13.91 -10.86 11.17
C TRP A 101 -14.27 -9.59 10.40
N THR A 102 -15.15 -8.78 10.95
CA THR A 102 -15.57 -7.51 10.32
C THR A 102 -14.41 -6.51 10.29
N ILE A 103 -13.65 -6.41 11.38
CA ILE A 103 -12.45 -5.57 11.44
C ILE A 103 -11.46 -6.00 10.37
N LYS A 104 -11.15 -7.30 10.30
CA LYS A 104 -10.23 -7.85 9.30
C LYS A 104 -10.65 -7.53 7.86
N THR A 105 -11.90 -7.79 7.51
CA THR A 105 -12.39 -7.58 6.13
C THR A 105 -12.42 -6.11 5.75
N SER A 106 -12.78 -5.22 6.67
CA SER A 106 -12.73 -3.77 6.46
C SER A 106 -11.30 -3.28 6.28
N ALA A 107 -10.39 -3.70 7.15
CA ALA A 107 -8.99 -3.33 7.08
C ALA A 107 -8.32 -3.87 5.81
N GLN A 108 -8.66 -5.07 5.34
CA GLN A 108 -8.18 -5.61 4.05
C GLN A 108 -8.59 -4.72 2.87
N SER A 109 -9.84 -4.23 2.85
CA SER A 109 -10.31 -3.33 1.80
C SER A 109 -9.58 -2.00 1.81
N ILE A 110 -9.31 -1.45 2.99
CA ILE A 110 -8.56 -0.20 3.18
C ILE A 110 -7.11 -0.39 2.75
N ALA A 111 -6.44 -1.43 3.25
CA ALA A 111 -5.06 -1.74 2.90
C ALA A 111 -4.90 -1.93 1.38
N PHE A 112 -5.79 -2.66 0.73
CA PHE A 112 -5.75 -2.89 -0.71
C PHE A 112 -5.81 -1.57 -1.51
N ARG A 113 -6.66 -0.62 -1.09
CA ARG A 113 -6.76 0.69 -1.74
C ARG A 113 -5.46 1.48 -1.65
N TYR A 114 -4.86 1.56 -0.46
CA TYR A 114 -3.61 2.30 -0.27
C TYR A 114 -2.42 1.62 -0.94
N LEU A 115 -2.31 0.29 -0.84
CA LEU A 115 -1.24 -0.45 -1.51
C LEU A 115 -1.34 -0.32 -3.04
N SER A 116 -2.54 -0.36 -3.60
CA SER A 116 -2.77 -0.14 -5.02
C SER A 116 -2.40 1.29 -5.45
N ALA A 117 -2.76 2.29 -4.64
CA ALA A 117 -2.42 3.70 -4.90
C ALA A 117 -0.90 3.94 -4.82
N LEU A 118 -0.20 3.26 -3.90
CA LEU A 118 1.26 3.29 -3.77
C LEU A 118 2.00 2.49 -4.86
N GLY A 119 1.27 1.78 -5.73
CA GLY A 119 1.87 1.02 -6.81
C GLY A 119 2.33 -0.39 -6.43
N LEU A 120 1.96 -0.89 -5.27
CA LEU A 120 2.32 -2.21 -4.76
C LEU A 120 1.33 -3.33 -5.15
N SER A 121 0.45 -3.10 -6.12
CA SER A 121 -0.42 -4.14 -6.66
C SER A 121 0.28 -4.93 -7.77
N PRO A 122 -0.07 -6.22 -7.98
CA PRO A 122 0.50 -7.02 -9.07
C PRO A 122 0.33 -6.37 -10.45
N THR A 123 -0.80 -5.73 -10.68
CA THR A 123 -1.09 -4.99 -11.93
C THR A 123 -0.18 -3.78 -12.10
N ALA A 124 0.13 -3.09 -11.01
CA ALA A 124 1.03 -1.94 -11.03
C ALA A 124 2.48 -2.38 -11.29
N ILE A 125 2.93 -3.45 -10.63
CA ILE A 125 4.26 -4.04 -10.83
C ILE A 125 4.42 -4.56 -12.26
N GLY A 126 3.42 -5.22 -12.81
CA GLY A 126 3.42 -5.68 -14.19
C GLY A 126 3.57 -4.55 -15.21
N LYS A 127 2.94 -3.41 -14.98
CA LYS A 127 3.10 -2.21 -15.82
C LYS A 127 4.51 -1.61 -15.74
N LEU A 128 5.12 -1.60 -14.53
CA LEU A 128 6.50 -1.14 -14.34
C LEU A 128 7.50 -2.03 -15.10
N THR A 129 7.28 -3.34 -15.07
CA THR A 129 8.15 -4.32 -15.76
C THR A 129 7.94 -4.26 -17.28
N GLY A 130 6.71 -4.03 -17.75
CA GLY A 130 6.38 -3.87 -19.17
C GLY A 130 7.02 -2.62 -19.77
N ALA A 131 6.93 -1.48 -19.08
CA ALA A 131 7.57 -0.23 -19.53
C ALA A 131 9.09 -0.37 -19.66
N LYS A 132 9.76 -1.08 -18.75
CA LYS A 132 11.20 -1.36 -18.85
C LYS A 132 11.56 -2.23 -20.05
N LYS A 133 10.69 -3.15 -20.48
CA LYS A 133 10.91 -3.98 -21.67
C LYS A 133 10.77 -3.18 -22.96
N GLU A 134 9.85 -2.24 -23.03
CA GLU A 134 9.68 -1.36 -24.20
C GLU A 134 10.88 -0.42 -24.39
N GLU A 135 11.42 0.16 -23.31
CA GLU A 135 12.62 0.99 -23.40
C GLU A 135 13.87 0.23 -23.90
N ILE A 136 13.98 -1.07 -23.62
CA ILE A 136 15.12 -1.90 -24.09
C ILE A 136 14.97 -2.27 -25.58
N ASN A 137 13.74 -2.35 -26.09
CA ASN A 137 13.51 -2.76 -27.47
C ASN A 137 13.60 -1.58 -28.49
N GLU A 138 13.52 -0.33 -28.06
CA GLU A 138 13.70 0.83 -28.95
C GLU A 138 15.16 1.08 -29.35
N PHE A 139 16.12 0.54 -28.61
CA PHE A 139 17.55 0.72 -28.89
C PHE A 139 18.17 -0.38 -29.79
N ASP A 140 17.43 -1.41 -30.15
CA ASP A 140 17.95 -2.59 -30.89
C ASP A 140 17.54 -2.62 -32.38
N THR A 141 17.10 -1.50 -32.94
CA THR A 141 16.63 -1.41 -34.34
C THR A 141 17.45 -0.47 -35.22
N ASP A 142 18.70 -0.19 -34.88
CA ASP A 142 19.66 0.46 -35.80
C ASP A 142 20.83 -0.47 -36.13
N ASP A 143 20.56 -1.35 -37.07
CA ASP A 143 21.57 -1.93 -38.01
C ASP A 143 20.96 -2.12 -39.39
#